data_7e4e0e7a478195e43e15282c8145f56e
#
_entry.id   7e4e0e7a478195e43e15282c8145f56e
#
_cell.length_a   1.000
_cell.length_b   1.000
_cell.length_c   1.000
_cell.angle_alpha   90.00
_cell.angle_beta   90.00
_cell.angle_gamma   90.00
#
_symmetry.space_group_name_H-M   'P 1'
#
loop_
_entity.id
_entity.type
_entity.pdbx_description
1 polymer ?
#
loop_
_entity_poly.entity_id
_entity_poly.type
_entity_poly.pdbx_seq_one_letter_code
_entity_poly.pdbx_strand_id
1 'polypeptide(L)'
;GVNGFTTIHLDDLRKLPDRILNMMNNVNDADRMENRIYRYVNVGILIRRTVRPDGSVRRYMDQLCFYSRQGQENRVYMIVKDGEPVSKELPPDIEQKLKNAGVRQAYVCPLLERYIEEGK
;
A
#
# COMPACT_ATOMS: atom_id res chain seq x y z
N GLY A 1 -11.22 14.67 -8.65
CA GLY A 1 -11.23 13.23 -8.54
C GLY A 1 -12.13 12.74 -7.41
N VAL A 2 -12.54 11.52 -7.50
CA VAL A 2 -13.35 10.87 -6.48
C VAL A 2 -12.42 10.17 -5.49
N ASN A 3 -12.56 10.51 -4.21
CA ASN A 3 -11.87 9.79 -3.14
C ASN A 3 -12.73 8.62 -2.70
N GLY A 4 -12.12 7.46 -2.50
CA GLY A 4 -12.86 6.31 -2.09
C GLY A 4 -11.96 5.14 -1.73
N PHE A 5 -12.60 4.03 -1.39
CA PHE A 5 -11.90 2.79 -1.09
C PHE A 5 -12.72 1.60 -1.59
N THR A 6 -12.05 0.48 -1.81
CA THR A 6 -12.67 -0.76 -2.22
C THR A 6 -11.90 -1.94 -1.62
N THR A 7 -12.48 -3.13 -1.70
CA THR A 7 -11.84 -4.36 -1.25
C THR A 7 -11.62 -5.31 -2.41
N ILE A 8 -10.58 -6.13 -2.30
CA ILE A 8 -10.21 -7.08 -3.34
C ILE A 8 -9.48 -8.26 -2.68
N HIS A 9 -9.65 -9.47 -3.22
CA HIS A 9 -8.94 -10.64 -2.72
C HIS A 9 -7.56 -10.75 -3.36
N LEU A 10 -6.53 -10.77 -2.53
CA LEU A 10 -5.15 -10.74 -2.98
C LEU A 10 -4.23 -11.35 -1.93
N ASP A 11 -3.12 -11.92 -2.35
CA ASP A 11 -2.11 -12.49 -1.47
C ASP A 11 -0.85 -11.62 -1.33
N ASP A 12 -0.66 -10.66 -2.24
CA ASP A 12 0.48 -9.76 -2.24
C ASP A 12 0.07 -8.45 -2.90
N LEU A 13 0.27 -7.33 -2.20
CA LEU A 13 -0.14 -6.01 -2.68
C LEU A 13 0.60 -5.57 -3.94
N ARG A 14 1.77 -6.14 -4.21
CA ARG A 14 2.51 -5.84 -5.44
C ARG A 14 1.78 -6.33 -6.69
N LYS A 15 0.88 -7.29 -6.53
CA LYS A 15 0.05 -7.84 -7.61
C LYS A 15 -1.25 -7.05 -7.83
N LEU A 16 -1.53 -6.05 -7.00
CA LEU A 16 -2.79 -5.32 -7.06
C LEU A 16 -3.04 -4.67 -8.43
N PRO A 17 -2.08 -3.96 -9.04
CA PRO A 17 -2.32 -3.36 -10.35
C PRO A 17 -2.72 -4.38 -11.42
N ASP A 18 -2.02 -5.51 -11.48
CA ASP A 18 -2.36 -6.58 -12.42
C ASP A 18 -3.75 -7.17 -12.15
N ARG A 19 -4.08 -7.34 -10.87
CA ARG A 19 -5.38 -7.87 -10.49
C ARG A 19 -6.52 -6.94 -10.92
N ILE A 20 -6.35 -5.65 -10.76
CA ILE A 20 -7.33 -4.66 -11.21
C ILE A 20 -7.47 -4.71 -12.72
N LEU A 21 -6.36 -4.76 -13.45
CA LEU A 21 -6.36 -4.87 -14.90
C LEU A 21 -7.12 -6.13 -15.38
N ASN A 22 -6.88 -7.26 -14.73
CA ASN A 22 -7.54 -8.52 -15.09
C ASN A 22 -9.05 -8.51 -14.82
N MET A 23 -9.49 -7.68 -13.88
CA MET A 23 -10.92 -7.51 -13.58
C MET A 23 -11.61 -6.58 -14.58
N MET A 24 -10.84 -5.81 -15.33
CA MET A 24 -11.34 -4.89 -16.33
C MET A 24 -11.36 -5.58 -17.70
N ASN A 25 -12.54 -5.99 -18.15
CA ASN A 25 -12.68 -6.60 -19.46
C ASN A 25 -12.54 -5.54 -20.57
N ASN A 26 -11.93 -5.92 -21.69
CA ASN A 26 -11.80 -5.08 -22.89
C ASN A 26 -10.96 -3.83 -22.70
N VAL A 27 -9.83 -3.96 -22.02
CA VAL A 27 -8.85 -2.86 -21.89
C VAL A 27 -8.07 -2.76 -23.19
N ASN A 28 -8.29 -1.68 -23.94
CA ASN A 28 -7.62 -1.46 -25.22
C ASN A 28 -6.16 -1.02 -25.08
N ASP A 29 -5.82 -0.44 -23.93
CA ASP A 29 -4.47 0.04 -23.64
C ASP A 29 -4.12 -0.31 -22.19
N ALA A 30 -3.59 -1.53 -22.02
CA ALA A 30 -3.27 -2.07 -20.70
C ALA A 30 -2.18 -1.25 -19.99
N ASP A 31 -1.15 -0.82 -20.73
CA ASP A 31 -0.05 -0.04 -20.16
C ASP A 31 -0.52 1.30 -19.61
N ARG A 32 -1.35 1.99 -20.38
CA ARG A 32 -1.92 3.27 -19.96
C ARG A 32 -2.82 3.11 -18.74
N MET A 33 -3.60 2.05 -18.69
CA MET A 33 -4.48 1.77 -17.57
C MET A 33 -3.68 1.42 -16.33
N GLU A 34 -2.62 0.60 -16.47
CA GLU A 34 -1.71 0.28 -15.37
C GLU A 34 -1.08 1.56 -14.81
N ASN A 35 -0.62 2.46 -15.67
CA ASN A 35 -0.05 3.73 -15.25
C ASN A 35 -1.03 4.57 -14.43
N ARG A 36 -2.30 4.55 -14.82
CA ARG A 36 -3.36 5.23 -14.07
C ARG A 36 -3.58 4.60 -12.69
N ILE A 37 -3.52 3.28 -12.60
CA ILE A 37 -3.66 2.58 -11.32
C ILE A 37 -2.58 3.05 -10.35
N TYR A 38 -1.32 3.07 -10.78
CA TYR A 38 -0.21 3.54 -9.94
C TYR A 38 -0.33 5.01 -9.57
N ARG A 39 -0.98 5.81 -10.39
CA ARG A 39 -1.16 7.24 -10.13
C ARG A 39 -2.30 7.52 -9.15
N TYR A 40 -3.40 6.78 -9.25
CA TYR A 40 -4.64 7.11 -8.54
C TYR A 40 -4.95 6.19 -7.36
N VAL A 41 -4.45 4.97 -7.35
CA VAL A 41 -4.50 4.12 -6.16
C VAL A 41 -3.32 4.49 -5.28
N ASN A 42 -3.60 5.09 -4.13
CA ASN A 42 -2.54 5.62 -3.28
C ASN A 42 -2.01 4.60 -2.29
N VAL A 43 -2.90 3.84 -1.67
CA VAL A 43 -2.55 2.98 -0.54
C VAL A 43 -3.16 1.59 -0.73
N GLY A 44 -2.37 0.56 -0.45
CA GLY A 44 -2.84 -0.81 -0.35
C GLY A 44 -2.62 -1.34 1.06
N ILE A 45 -3.61 -2.04 1.59
CA ILE A 45 -3.54 -2.68 2.90
C ILE A 45 -4.01 -4.13 2.73
N LEU A 46 -3.16 -5.06 3.15
CA LEU A 46 -3.48 -6.49 3.14
C LEU A 46 -3.71 -6.96 4.57
N ILE A 47 -4.91 -7.43 4.84
CA ILE A 47 -5.30 -7.97 6.14
C ILE A 47 -5.29 -9.49 6.03
N ARG A 48 -4.61 -10.14 6.95
CA ARG A 48 -4.62 -11.60 7.06
C ARG A 48 -5.38 -12.04 8.30
N ARG A 49 -5.86 -13.26 8.18
CA ARG A 49 -6.59 -13.93 9.25
C ARG A 49 -5.85 -15.22 9.59
N THR A 50 -5.57 -15.43 10.86
CA THR A 50 -5.02 -16.68 11.36
C THR A 50 -5.92 -17.24 12.46
N VAL A 51 -5.94 -18.57 12.58
CA VAL A 51 -6.68 -19.25 13.64
C VAL A 51 -5.66 -19.79 14.63
N ARG A 52 -5.79 -19.40 15.88
CA ARG A 52 -4.91 -19.88 16.96
C ARG A 52 -5.29 -21.30 17.38
N PRO A 53 -4.37 -22.04 18.06
CA PRO A 53 -4.66 -23.38 18.52
C PRO A 53 -5.90 -23.49 19.42
N ASP A 54 -6.25 -22.40 20.14
CA ASP A 54 -7.44 -22.36 21.00
C ASP A 54 -8.75 -22.10 20.23
N GLY A 55 -8.66 -21.95 18.89
CA GLY A 55 -9.81 -21.67 18.03
C GLY A 55 -10.11 -20.18 17.84
N SER A 56 -9.44 -19.30 18.57
CA SER A 56 -9.65 -17.86 18.41
C SER A 56 -9.05 -17.37 17.07
N VAL A 57 -9.65 -16.31 16.52
CA VAL A 57 -9.26 -15.73 15.25
C VAL A 57 -8.45 -14.46 15.51
N ARG A 58 -7.30 -14.36 14.88
CA ARG A 58 -6.50 -13.14 14.86
C ARG A 58 -6.51 -12.54 13.47
N ARG A 59 -6.85 -11.27 13.37
CA ARG A 59 -6.69 -10.48 12.13
C ARG A 59 -5.60 -9.46 12.35
N TYR A 60 -4.74 -9.30 11.35
CA TYR A 60 -3.61 -8.37 11.45
C TYR A 60 -3.28 -7.80 10.09
N MET A 61 -2.63 -6.63 10.11
CA MET A 61 -2.10 -6.01 8.89
C MET A 61 -0.83 -6.76 8.48
N ASP A 62 -0.91 -7.50 7.39
CA ASP A 62 0.23 -8.24 6.87
C ASP A 62 1.10 -7.37 5.98
N GLN A 63 0.48 -6.55 5.14
CA GLN A 63 1.18 -5.64 4.25
C GLN A 63 0.51 -4.27 4.25
N LEU A 64 1.32 -3.25 4.09
CA LEU A 64 0.92 -1.87 3.83
C LEU A 64 1.88 -1.31 2.80
N CYS A 65 1.36 -0.75 1.73
CA CYS A 65 2.22 -0.12 0.73
C CYS A 65 1.57 1.13 0.14
N PHE A 66 2.40 1.95 -0.49
CA PHE A 66 1.97 3.06 -1.32
C PHE A 66 2.31 2.77 -2.77
N TYR A 67 1.40 3.09 -3.66
CA TYR A 67 1.63 3.02 -5.10
C TYR A 67 1.95 4.42 -5.60
N SER A 68 2.93 4.54 -6.47
CA SER A 68 3.36 5.83 -6.98
C SER A 68 3.83 5.71 -8.43
N ARG A 69 3.55 6.72 -9.21
CA ARG A 69 4.11 6.86 -10.54
C ARG A 69 4.99 8.10 -10.55
N GLN A 70 6.27 7.89 -10.77
CA GLN A 70 7.28 8.94 -10.78
C GLN A 70 7.89 9.04 -12.19
N GLY A 71 7.56 10.14 -12.88
CA GLY A 71 7.95 10.26 -14.27
C GLY A 71 7.29 9.17 -15.10
N GLN A 72 8.08 8.25 -15.62
CA GLN A 72 7.61 7.12 -16.41
C GLN A 72 7.73 5.78 -15.70
N GLU A 73 8.02 5.81 -14.40
CA GLU A 73 8.19 4.60 -13.60
C GLU A 73 7.03 4.39 -12.64
N ASN A 74 6.57 3.16 -12.58
CA ASN A 74 5.59 2.70 -11.60
C ASN A 74 6.33 2.05 -10.43
N ARG A 75 6.05 2.49 -9.22
CA ARG A 75 6.77 2.03 -8.03
C ARG A 75 5.81 1.64 -6.91
N VAL A 76 6.23 0.65 -6.12
CA VAL A 76 5.55 0.23 -4.89
C VAL A 76 6.49 0.50 -3.72
N TYR A 77 6.00 1.24 -2.74
CA TYR A 77 6.73 1.52 -1.51
C TYR A 77 6.14 0.67 -0.39
N MET A 78 6.81 -0.44 -0.08
CA MET A 78 6.35 -1.36 0.97
C MET A 78 6.77 -0.83 2.33
N ILE A 79 5.80 -0.60 3.21
CA ILE A 79 6.00 -0.07 4.56
C ILE A 79 5.93 -1.19 5.60
N VAL A 80 4.95 -2.07 5.45
CA VAL A 80 4.79 -3.25 6.31
C VAL A 80 4.79 -4.48 5.43
N LYS A 81 5.53 -5.50 5.83
CA LYS A 81 5.59 -6.79 5.14
C LYS A 81 5.69 -7.92 6.17
N ASP A 82 4.92 -8.98 5.95
CA ASP A 82 4.83 -10.13 6.87
C ASP A 82 4.47 -9.70 8.30
N GLY A 83 3.63 -8.67 8.41
CA GLY A 83 3.18 -8.15 9.69
C GLY A 83 4.20 -7.30 10.42
N GLU A 84 5.32 -6.97 9.81
CA GLU A 84 6.40 -6.21 10.44
C GLU A 84 6.76 -4.96 9.63
N PRO A 85 7.03 -3.83 10.30
CA PRO A 85 7.50 -2.63 9.61
C PRO A 85 8.84 -2.87 8.94
N VAL A 86 8.95 -2.53 7.66
CA VAL A 86 10.17 -2.72 6.88
C VAL A 86 10.76 -1.40 6.37
N SER A 87 9.95 -0.34 6.33
CA SER A 87 10.38 0.96 5.82
C SER A 87 9.46 2.05 6.33
N LYS A 88 9.95 3.27 6.39
CA LYS A 88 9.16 4.48 6.63
C LYS A 88 9.29 5.47 5.47
N GLU A 89 9.80 5.00 4.34
CA GLU A 89 9.97 5.84 3.15
C GLU A 89 8.64 6.03 2.44
N LEU A 90 8.24 7.28 2.28
CA LEU A 90 7.03 7.65 1.54
C LEU A 90 7.36 8.07 0.12
N PRO A 91 6.47 7.79 -0.87
CA PRO A 91 6.64 8.36 -2.19
C PRO A 91 6.66 9.89 -2.13
N PRO A 92 7.49 10.55 -2.94
CA PRO A 92 7.56 12.03 -2.93
C PRO A 92 6.23 12.72 -3.18
N ASP A 93 5.39 12.18 -4.05
CA ASP A 93 4.07 12.75 -4.34
C ASP A 93 3.12 12.64 -3.14
N ILE A 94 3.15 11.54 -2.41
CA ILE A 94 2.37 11.35 -1.18
C ILE A 94 2.87 12.29 -0.10
N GLU A 95 4.19 12.39 0.06
CA GLU A 95 4.81 13.30 1.02
C GLU A 95 4.41 14.75 0.75
N GLN A 96 4.40 15.16 -0.51
CA GLN A 96 3.99 16.51 -0.90
C GLN A 96 2.51 16.75 -0.61
N LYS A 97 1.64 15.78 -0.86
CA LYS A 97 0.22 15.88 -0.52
C LYS A 97 0.01 16.06 0.98
N LEU A 98 0.77 15.35 1.79
CA LEU A 98 0.68 15.48 3.25
C LEU A 98 1.14 16.87 3.70
N LYS A 99 2.21 17.38 3.13
CA LYS A 99 2.68 18.75 3.42
C LYS A 99 1.66 19.78 3.02
N ASN A 100 1.05 19.65 1.86
CA ASN A 100 0.01 20.55 1.38
C ASN A 100 -1.24 20.53 2.28
N ALA A 101 -1.50 19.39 2.91
CA ALA A 101 -2.61 19.24 3.86
C ALA A 101 -2.27 19.73 5.27
N GLY A 102 -1.08 20.29 5.48
CA GLY A 102 -0.66 20.82 6.78
C GLY A 102 0.03 19.81 7.69
N VAL A 103 0.34 18.64 7.19
CA VAL A 103 1.10 17.64 7.94
C VAL A 103 2.59 17.95 7.78
N ARG A 104 3.22 18.46 8.83
CA ARG A 104 4.62 18.90 8.78
C ARG A 104 5.60 17.75 8.69
N GLN A 105 5.25 16.63 9.25
CA GLN A 105 6.06 15.42 9.26
C GLN A 105 5.12 14.23 9.17
N ALA A 106 5.45 13.26 8.32
CA ALA A 106 4.68 12.03 8.28
C ALA A 106 4.64 11.45 9.69
N TYR A 107 3.44 11.26 10.21
CA TYR A 107 3.28 10.73 11.55
C TYR A 107 3.73 9.26 11.56
N VAL A 108 4.80 9.01 12.28
CA VAL A 108 5.23 7.65 12.56
C VAL A 108 4.99 7.42 14.05
N CYS A 109 4.19 6.44 14.37
CA CYS A 109 3.96 6.08 15.77
C CYS A 109 5.32 5.82 16.43
N PRO A 110 5.63 6.46 17.58
CA PRO A 110 6.93 6.25 18.24
C PRO A 110 7.27 4.79 18.49
N LEU A 111 6.26 3.96 18.78
CA LEU A 111 6.44 2.52 18.95
C LEU A 111 6.85 1.85 17.65
N LEU A 112 6.28 2.27 16.53
CA LEU A 112 6.60 1.74 15.22
C LEU A 112 8.04 2.09 14.83
N GLU A 113 8.43 3.33 15.04
CA GLU A 113 9.78 3.80 14.74
C GLU A 113 10.83 3.03 15.55
N ARG A 114 10.57 2.87 16.84
CA ARG A 114 11.43 2.08 17.74
C ARG A 114 11.52 0.63 17.28
N TYR A 115 10.41 0.05 16.84
CA TYR A 115 10.36 -1.32 16.34
C TYR A 115 11.23 -1.49 15.09
N ILE A 116 11.17 -0.56 14.17
CA ILE A 116 12.00 -0.58 12.96
C ILE A 116 13.48 -0.50 13.33
N GLU A 117 13.84 0.36 14.26
CA GLU A 117 15.22 0.52 14.73
C GLU A 117 15.76 -0.73 15.42
N GLU A 118 14.95 -1.35 16.28
CA GLU A 118 15.32 -2.57 17.01
C GLU A 118 15.39 -3.80 16.09
N GLY A 119 14.63 -3.80 15.00
CA GLY A 119 14.59 -4.91 14.05
C GLY A 119 15.73 -4.92 13.03
N LYS A 120 16.61 -3.97 13.08
CA LYS A 120 17.76 -3.90 12.15
C LYS A 120 18.95 -4.69 12.62
#